data_4e7c8d558ccccd78a2740ab78384a2f5
#
_entry.id   4e7c8d558ccccd78a2740ab78384a2f5
#
_cell.length_a   1.000
_cell.length_b   1.000
_cell.length_c   1.000
_cell.angle_alpha   90.00
_cell.angle_beta   90.00
_cell.angle_gamma   90.00
#
_symmetry.space_group_name_H-M   'P 1'
#
loop_
_entity.id
_entity.type
_entity.pdbx_description
1 polymer ?
#
loop_
_entity_poly.entity_id
_entity_poly.type
_entity_poly.pdbx_seq_one_letter_code
_entity_poly.pdbx_strand_id
1 'polypeptide(L)'
;LEGNDITPYSVFERQNMGVKIVPQHASIVPELTVGENVFMGIWPRKKGGFVDWGKLFIDAEKELRKYGLDVDPKEKVRNLNGVDQRKVNIIRAMHGGAKLIILDEPTTALSSVERQELFVFVNELKAKGTAFIFISHYLQEVVELSDDVTVIRDGRSFSGSEGGGLNEERLASLIAGGEVELINREK
;
A
#
# COMPACT_ATOMS: atom_id res chain seq x y z
N LEU A 1 15.40 2.87 6.19
CA LEU A 1 15.09 2.06 5.02
C LEU A 1 16.33 1.29 4.64
N GLU A 2 16.25 -0.05 4.57
CA GLU A 2 17.42 -0.91 4.26
C GLU A 2 18.65 -0.59 5.15
N GLY A 3 18.43 -0.38 6.46
CA GLY A 3 19.46 -0.02 7.43
C GLY A 3 19.89 1.45 7.43
N ASN A 4 19.38 2.27 6.51
CA ASN A 4 19.71 3.69 6.45
C ASN A 4 18.65 4.55 7.16
N ASP A 5 19.10 5.53 7.94
CA ASP A 5 18.21 6.55 8.50
C ASP A 5 17.72 7.47 7.37
N ILE A 6 16.40 7.54 7.22
CA ILE A 6 15.74 8.40 6.23
C ILE A 6 15.06 9.61 6.86
N THR A 7 15.21 9.81 8.16
CA THR A 7 14.59 10.92 8.91
C THR A 7 15.00 12.30 8.38
N PRO A 8 16.27 12.55 7.97
CA PRO A 8 16.69 13.85 7.48
C PRO A 8 16.12 14.23 6.10
N TYR A 9 15.59 13.27 5.35
CA TYR A 9 15.16 13.50 3.97
C TYR A 9 13.74 14.04 3.88
N SER A 10 13.51 14.90 2.89
CA SER A 10 12.18 15.42 2.54
C SER A 10 11.26 14.28 2.04
N VAL A 11 9.95 14.55 1.98
CA VAL A 11 8.96 13.60 1.44
C VAL A 11 9.31 13.20 0.01
N PHE A 12 9.73 14.15 -0.82
CA PHE A 12 10.10 13.89 -2.22
C PHE A 12 11.32 12.96 -2.33
N GLU A 13 12.35 13.19 -1.51
CA GLU A 13 13.53 12.34 -1.49
C GLU A 13 13.20 10.93 -1.02
N ARG A 14 12.39 10.77 0.05
CA ARG A 14 11.93 9.47 0.51
C ARG A 14 11.11 8.74 -0.57
N GLN A 15 10.27 9.45 -1.32
CA GLN A 15 9.54 8.87 -2.45
C GLN A 15 10.49 8.35 -3.55
N ASN A 16 11.57 9.07 -3.84
CA ASN A 16 12.61 8.64 -4.79
C ASN A 16 13.44 7.46 -4.28
N MET A 17 13.58 7.31 -2.95
CA MET A 17 14.22 6.16 -2.31
C MET A 17 13.34 4.89 -2.32
N GLY A 18 12.08 5.00 -2.74
CA GLY A 18 11.15 3.88 -2.84
C GLY A 18 10.10 3.80 -1.73
N VAL A 19 9.92 4.84 -0.92
CA VAL A 19 8.80 4.92 0.04
C VAL A 19 7.59 5.48 -0.69
N LYS A 20 6.51 4.71 -0.81
CA LYS A 20 5.27 5.12 -1.47
C LYS A 20 4.11 5.07 -0.50
N ILE A 21 3.11 5.94 -0.70
CA ILE A 21 1.89 5.99 0.12
C ILE A 21 0.69 5.74 -0.79
N VAL A 22 -0.17 4.83 -0.37
CA VAL A 22 -1.51 4.62 -0.91
C VAL A 22 -2.49 5.10 0.16
N PRO A 23 -3.03 6.33 0.03
CA PRO A 23 -3.89 6.91 1.05
C PRO A 23 -5.28 6.28 1.04
N GLN A 24 -6.04 6.46 2.13
CA GLN A 24 -7.41 6.00 2.31
C GLN A 24 -8.33 6.46 1.18
N HIS A 25 -8.30 7.75 0.86
CA HIS A 25 -8.99 8.29 -0.31
C HIS A 25 -8.07 8.13 -1.52
N ALA A 26 -8.47 7.20 -2.39
CA ALA A 26 -7.66 6.81 -3.52
C ALA A 26 -7.21 8.03 -4.34
N SER A 27 -5.90 8.15 -4.53
CA SER A 27 -5.30 9.07 -5.49
C SER A 27 -5.50 8.59 -6.95
N ILE A 28 -6.54 7.81 -7.17
CA ILE A 28 -6.95 7.29 -8.47
C ILE A 28 -7.87 8.31 -9.14
N VAL A 29 -7.72 8.52 -10.43
CA VAL A 29 -8.62 9.39 -11.19
C VAL A 29 -9.66 8.50 -11.89
N PRO A 30 -10.93 8.50 -11.43
CA PRO A 30 -11.94 7.55 -11.89
C PRO A 30 -12.24 7.63 -13.38
N GLU A 31 -12.13 8.83 -13.95
CA GLU A 31 -12.42 9.10 -15.37
C GLU A 31 -11.29 8.68 -16.32
N LEU A 32 -10.09 8.49 -15.81
CA LEU A 32 -8.98 7.97 -16.58
C LEU A 32 -9.03 6.44 -16.65
N THR A 33 -8.40 5.89 -17.66
CA THR A 33 -8.25 4.44 -17.82
C THR A 33 -7.30 3.85 -16.78
N VAL A 34 -7.34 2.54 -16.62
CA VAL A 34 -6.42 1.79 -15.77
C VAL A 34 -4.96 2.07 -16.16
N GLY A 35 -4.65 1.99 -17.45
CA GLY A 35 -3.30 2.27 -17.94
C GLY A 35 -2.83 3.69 -17.66
N GLU A 36 -3.70 4.69 -17.84
CA GLU A 36 -3.39 6.09 -17.50
C GLU A 36 -3.13 6.28 -16.01
N ASN A 37 -3.89 5.60 -15.15
CA ASN A 37 -3.68 5.64 -13.69
C ASN A 37 -2.37 4.98 -13.28
N VAL A 38 -2.05 3.80 -13.80
CA VAL A 38 -0.80 3.08 -13.47
C VAL A 38 0.42 3.91 -13.83
N PHE A 39 0.40 4.57 -14.99
CA PHE A 39 1.52 5.39 -15.51
C PHE A 39 1.38 6.88 -15.20
N MET A 40 0.50 7.27 -14.28
CA MET A 40 0.27 8.68 -13.96
C MET A 40 1.56 9.41 -13.57
N GLY A 41 1.83 10.53 -14.27
CA GLY A 41 3.04 11.33 -14.07
C GLY A 41 4.26 10.89 -14.90
N ILE A 42 4.24 9.68 -15.48
CA ILE A 42 5.34 9.10 -16.26
C ILE A 42 4.88 8.51 -17.60
N TRP A 43 3.84 9.07 -18.18
CA TRP A 43 3.31 8.60 -19.47
C TRP A 43 4.39 8.57 -20.55
N PRO A 44 4.50 7.47 -21.31
CA PRO A 44 5.48 7.35 -22.37
C PRO A 44 5.24 8.39 -23.48
N ARG A 45 6.31 8.95 -24.03
CA ARG A 45 6.24 10.02 -25.02
C ARG A 45 6.92 9.61 -26.33
N LYS A 46 6.35 10.03 -27.45
CA LYS A 46 6.96 9.97 -28.77
C LYS A 46 8.01 11.07 -28.96
N LYS A 47 8.84 10.93 -30.02
CA LYS A 47 9.67 12.03 -30.52
C LYS A 47 8.74 13.21 -30.85
N GLY A 48 8.91 14.34 -30.17
CA GLY A 48 8.03 15.50 -30.30
C GLY A 48 7.15 15.79 -29.09
N GLY A 49 7.26 14.99 -28.02
CA GLY A 49 6.67 15.30 -26.71
C GLY A 49 5.22 14.84 -26.50
N PHE A 50 4.54 14.38 -27.54
CA PHE A 50 3.18 13.82 -27.43
C PHE A 50 3.17 12.47 -26.73
N VAL A 51 2.07 12.17 -25.97
CA VAL A 51 1.89 10.88 -25.33
C VAL A 51 1.81 9.75 -26.36
N ASP A 52 2.54 8.68 -26.12
CA ASP A 52 2.44 7.44 -26.91
C ASP A 52 1.40 6.51 -26.29
N TRP A 53 0.14 6.72 -26.66
CA TRP A 53 -0.99 5.92 -26.17
C TRP A 53 -0.87 4.43 -26.47
N GLY A 54 -0.34 4.08 -27.66
CA GLY A 54 -0.13 2.67 -28.03
C GLY A 54 0.85 1.99 -27.09
N LYS A 55 1.98 2.63 -26.84
CA LYS A 55 2.99 2.14 -25.91
C LYS A 55 2.46 2.10 -24.47
N LEU A 56 1.71 3.11 -24.04
CA LEU A 56 1.14 3.19 -22.70
C LEU A 56 0.29 1.96 -22.40
N PHE A 57 -0.66 1.61 -23.27
CA PHE A 57 -1.56 0.48 -23.03
C PHE A 57 -0.86 -0.86 -23.12
N ILE A 58 0.13 -1.03 -24.02
CA ILE A 58 0.95 -2.24 -24.09
C ILE A 58 1.76 -2.43 -22.80
N ASP A 59 2.40 -1.38 -22.32
CA ASP A 59 3.22 -1.42 -21.11
C ASP A 59 2.33 -1.62 -19.86
N ALA A 60 1.15 -0.99 -19.83
CA ALA A 60 0.16 -1.18 -18.76
C ALA A 60 -0.33 -2.62 -18.69
N GLU A 61 -0.67 -3.25 -19.82
CA GLU A 61 -1.07 -4.66 -19.85
C GLU A 61 0.01 -5.58 -19.28
N LYS A 62 1.28 -5.35 -19.63
CA LYS A 62 2.41 -6.10 -19.09
C LYS A 62 2.54 -5.92 -17.57
N GLU A 63 2.42 -4.69 -17.10
CA GLU A 63 2.54 -4.40 -15.67
C GLU A 63 1.39 -5.00 -14.87
N LEU A 64 0.17 -4.91 -15.35
CA LEU A 64 -1.01 -5.53 -14.73
C LEU A 64 -0.84 -7.06 -14.63
N ARG A 65 -0.47 -7.72 -15.72
CA ARG A 65 -0.20 -9.17 -15.75
C ARG A 65 0.93 -9.61 -14.83
N LYS A 66 2.00 -8.82 -14.70
CA LYS A 66 3.11 -9.08 -13.78
C LYS A 66 2.65 -9.23 -12.34
N TYR A 67 1.60 -8.49 -11.96
CA TYR A 67 1.00 -8.52 -10.64
C TYR A 67 -0.31 -9.32 -10.56
N GLY A 68 -0.66 -10.06 -11.61
CA GLY A 68 -1.82 -10.95 -11.60
C GLY A 68 -3.18 -10.24 -11.64
N LEU A 69 -3.22 -8.97 -12.06
CA LEU A 69 -4.47 -8.24 -12.25
C LEU A 69 -4.95 -8.34 -13.70
N ASP A 70 -6.03 -9.08 -13.91
CA ASP A 70 -6.63 -9.32 -15.24
C ASP A 70 -7.76 -8.31 -15.49
N VAL A 71 -7.39 -7.10 -15.89
CA VAL A 71 -8.32 -6.03 -16.29
C VAL A 71 -7.85 -5.38 -17.59
N ASP A 72 -8.77 -4.90 -18.41
CA ASP A 72 -8.41 -4.16 -19.63
C ASP A 72 -7.73 -2.84 -19.25
N PRO A 73 -6.49 -2.59 -19.69
CA PRO A 73 -5.81 -1.32 -19.42
C PRO A 73 -6.51 -0.10 -20.02
N LYS A 74 -7.43 -0.29 -20.94
CA LYS A 74 -8.27 0.78 -21.54
C LYS A 74 -9.57 1.01 -20.80
N GLU A 75 -9.96 0.11 -19.87
CA GLU A 75 -11.16 0.28 -19.06
C GLU A 75 -11.01 1.48 -18.13
N LYS A 76 -12.09 2.23 -17.91
CA LYS A 76 -12.11 3.32 -16.93
C LYS A 76 -12.09 2.76 -15.51
N VAL A 77 -11.27 3.35 -14.66
CA VAL A 77 -11.13 2.87 -13.29
C VAL A 77 -12.44 2.89 -12.50
N ARG A 78 -13.34 3.85 -12.78
CA ARG A 78 -14.69 3.89 -12.15
C ARG A 78 -15.55 2.65 -12.37
N ASN A 79 -15.27 1.88 -13.42
CA ASN A 79 -16.04 0.67 -13.77
C ASN A 79 -15.48 -0.59 -13.06
N LEU A 80 -14.32 -0.48 -12.39
CA LEU A 80 -13.75 -1.56 -11.60
C LEU A 80 -14.46 -1.67 -10.24
N ASN A 81 -14.47 -2.88 -9.67
CA ASN A 81 -14.85 -3.08 -8.27
C ASN A 81 -13.84 -2.44 -7.31
N GLY A 82 -14.18 -2.37 -6.02
CA GLY A 82 -13.38 -1.69 -5.01
C GLY A 82 -11.98 -2.27 -4.85
N VAL A 83 -11.86 -3.60 -4.85
CA VAL A 83 -10.57 -4.26 -4.66
C VAL A 83 -9.64 -4.08 -5.86
N ASP A 84 -10.15 -4.12 -7.09
CA ASP A 84 -9.33 -3.89 -8.27
C ASP A 84 -8.85 -2.44 -8.37
N GLN A 85 -9.66 -1.47 -7.96
CA GLN A 85 -9.23 -0.09 -7.81
C GLN A 85 -8.07 0.04 -6.81
N ARG A 86 -8.11 -0.69 -5.68
CA ARG A 86 -7.01 -0.73 -4.71
C ARG A 86 -5.75 -1.38 -5.28
N LYS A 87 -5.90 -2.52 -5.98
CA LYS A 87 -4.80 -3.20 -6.67
C LYS A 87 -4.13 -2.28 -7.71
N VAL A 88 -4.91 -1.53 -8.51
CA VAL A 88 -4.37 -0.54 -9.47
C VAL A 88 -3.53 0.54 -8.76
N ASN A 89 -3.97 1.05 -7.60
CA ASN A 89 -3.18 2.01 -6.81
C ASN A 89 -1.85 1.43 -6.34
N ILE A 90 -1.87 0.19 -5.84
CA ILE A 90 -0.66 -0.50 -5.38
C ILE A 90 0.28 -0.78 -6.56
N ILE A 91 -0.24 -1.24 -7.70
CA ILE A 91 0.54 -1.47 -8.93
C ILE A 91 1.19 -0.16 -9.41
N ARG A 92 0.48 0.97 -9.35
CA ARG A 92 1.09 2.28 -9.63
C ARG A 92 2.25 2.59 -8.70
N ALA A 93 2.11 2.32 -7.41
CA ALA A 93 3.20 2.51 -6.44
C ALA A 93 4.38 1.59 -6.77
N MET A 94 4.12 0.32 -7.10
CA MET A 94 5.14 -0.66 -7.51
C MET A 94 5.86 -0.25 -8.78
N HIS A 95 5.13 0.23 -9.80
CA HIS A 95 5.72 0.75 -11.03
C HIS A 95 6.62 1.97 -10.76
N GLY A 96 6.28 2.78 -9.77
CA GLY A 96 7.11 3.87 -9.26
C GLY A 96 8.35 3.43 -8.45
N GLY A 97 8.70 2.14 -8.43
CA GLY A 97 9.89 1.62 -7.76
C GLY A 97 9.73 1.50 -6.24
N ALA A 98 8.55 1.13 -5.75
CA ALA A 98 8.32 0.97 -4.32
C ALA A 98 9.17 -0.16 -3.73
N LYS A 99 9.85 0.14 -2.62
CA LYS A 99 10.48 -0.81 -1.69
C LYS A 99 9.63 -0.96 -0.43
N LEU A 100 9.01 0.14 -0.01
CA LEU A 100 8.09 0.23 1.12
C LEU A 100 6.81 0.93 0.68
N ILE A 101 5.67 0.29 0.89
CA ILE A 101 4.35 0.87 0.62
C ILE A 101 3.62 1.06 1.94
N ILE A 102 3.15 2.29 2.18
CA ILE A 102 2.28 2.62 3.31
C ILE A 102 0.85 2.54 2.78
N LEU A 103 0.06 1.61 3.33
CA LEU A 103 -1.37 1.45 3.04
C LEU A 103 -2.16 2.06 4.19
N ASP A 104 -2.85 3.16 3.92
CA ASP A 104 -3.66 3.86 4.91
C ASP A 104 -5.13 3.46 4.74
N GLU A 105 -5.64 2.68 5.70
CA GLU A 105 -7.00 2.13 5.72
C GLU A 105 -7.47 1.55 4.37
N PRO A 106 -6.71 0.64 3.74
CA PRO A 106 -6.97 0.21 2.37
C PRO A 106 -8.23 -0.63 2.21
N THR A 107 -8.78 -1.15 3.31
CA THR A 107 -9.93 -2.06 3.35
C THR A 107 -11.27 -1.34 3.59
N THR A 108 -11.22 -0.04 3.89
CA THR A 108 -12.43 0.76 4.07
C THR A 108 -13.35 0.64 2.84
N ALA A 109 -14.62 0.35 3.07
CA ALA A 109 -15.66 0.13 2.08
C ALA A 109 -15.53 -1.15 1.21
N LEU A 110 -14.59 -2.06 1.54
CA LEU A 110 -14.51 -3.37 0.91
C LEU A 110 -15.40 -4.39 1.66
N SER A 111 -16.03 -5.29 0.92
CA SER A 111 -16.68 -6.48 1.46
C SER A 111 -15.63 -7.43 2.07
N SER A 112 -16.08 -8.44 2.85
CA SER A 112 -15.17 -9.44 3.43
C SER A 112 -14.42 -10.24 2.35
N VAL A 113 -15.06 -10.55 1.23
CA VAL A 113 -14.44 -11.26 0.12
C VAL A 113 -13.36 -10.38 -0.54
N GLU A 114 -13.68 -9.13 -0.85
CA GLU A 114 -12.73 -8.18 -1.46
C GLU A 114 -11.52 -7.91 -0.54
N ARG A 115 -11.73 -7.89 0.78
CA ARG A 115 -10.61 -7.78 1.74
C ARG A 115 -9.66 -8.96 1.64
N GLN A 116 -10.18 -10.17 1.62
CA GLN A 116 -9.36 -11.38 1.48
C GLN A 116 -8.58 -11.39 0.18
N GLU A 117 -9.19 -10.97 -0.93
CA GLU A 117 -8.50 -10.82 -2.22
C GLU A 117 -7.36 -9.78 -2.12
N LEU A 118 -7.58 -8.65 -1.43
CA LEU A 118 -6.54 -7.66 -1.21
C LEU A 118 -5.39 -8.23 -0.35
N PHE A 119 -5.71 -9.00 0.69
CA PHE A 119 -4.69 -9.60 1.57
C PHE A 119 -3.84 -10.64 0.83
N VAL A 120 -4.45 -11.48 0.02
CA VAL A 120 -3.72 -12.40 -0.85
C VAL A 120 -2.77 -11.63 -1.76
N PHE A 121 -3.25 -10.58 -2.42
CA PHE A 121 -2.44 -9.74 -3.30
C PHE A 121 -1.27 -9.07 -2.56
N VAL A 122 -1.49 -8.51 -1.38
CA VAL A 122 -0.43 -7.89 -0.55
C VAL A 122 0.60 -8.94 -0.12
N ASN A 123 0.16 -10.14 0.32
CA ASN A 123 1.05 -11.22 0.71
C ASN A 123 1.92 -11.74 -0.46
N GLU A 124 1.38 -11.79 -1.67
CA GLU A 124 2.18 -12.11 -2.87
C GLU A 124 3.28 -11.07 -3.14
N LEU A 125 2.99 -9.79 -2.90
CA LEU A 125 3.98 -8.72 -3.03
C LEU A 125 5.02 -8.75 -1.90
N LYS A 126 4.61 -9.07 -0.66
CA LYS A 126 5.52 -9.32 0.48
C LYS A 126 6.49 -10.45 0.14
N ALA A 127 5.99 -11.57 -0.40
CA ALA A 127 6.82 -12.72 -0.80
C ALA A 127 7.84 -12.37 -1.90
N LYS A 128 7.58 -11.34 -2.71
CA LYS A 128 8.50 -10.80 -3.72
C LYS A 128 9.48 -9.74 -3.16
N GLY A 129 9.45 -9.48 -1.84
CA GLY A 129 10.38 -8.60 -1.14
C GLY A 129 9.93 -7.15 -0.97
N THR A 130 8.66 -6.83 -1.24
CA THR A 130 8.11 -5.51 -0.95
C THR A 130 7.71 -5.42 0.52
N ALA A 131 8.18 -4.40 1.24
CA ALA A 131 7.76 -4.13 2.61
C ALA A 131 6.47 -3.30 2.63
N PHE A 132 5.62 -3.53 3.64
CA PHE A 132 4.38 -2.79 3.83
C PHE A 132 4.29 -2.24 5.25
N ILE A 133 3.75 -1.02 5.39
CA ILE A 133 3.16 -0.51 6.63
C ILE A 133 1.66 -0.46 6.38
N PHE A 134 0.92 -1.26 7.14
CA PHE A 134 -0.54 -1.35 7.05
C PHE A 134 -1.16 -0.59 8.23
N ILE A 135 -1.92 0.46 7.95
CA ILE A 135 -2.62 1.25 8.95
C ILE A 135 -4.08 0.86 8.90
N SER A 136 -4.62 0.36 10.00
CA SER A 136 -6.03 -0.03 10.13
C SER A 136 -6.50 0.16 11.56
N HIS A 137 -7.79 0.37 11.74
CA HIS A 137 -8.49 0.32 13.02
C HIS A 137 -9.23 -1.00 13.24
N TYR A 138 -9.19 -1.91 12.28
CA TYR A 138 -9.75 -3.27 12.38
C TYR A 138 -8.70 -4.25 12.90
N LEU A 139 -8.80 -4.63 14.17
CA LEU A 139 -7.78 -5.47 14.84
C LEU A 139 -7.59 -6.83 14.17
N GLN A 140 -8.66 -7.44 13.67
CA GLN A 140 -8.61 -8.70 12.94
C GLN A 140 -7.71 -8.63 11.72
N GLU A 141 -7.83 -7.55 10.93
CA GLU A 141 -7.00 -7.31 9.75
C GLU A 141 -5.53 -7.15 10.11
N VAL A 142 -5.28 -6.41 11.21
CA VAL A 142 -3.91 -6.18 11.70
C VAL A 142 -3.27 -7.51 12.11
N VAL A 143 -3.99 -8.34 12.88
CA VAL A 143 -3.50 -9.66 13.31
C VAL A 143 -3.26 -10.60 12.13
N GLU A 144 -4.14 -10.57 11.12
CA GLU A 144 -4.06 -11.47 9.96
C GLU A 144 -2.90 -11.13 9.02
N LEU A 145 -2.64 -9.83 8.77
CA LEU A 145 -1.73 -9.39 7.72
C LEU A 145 -0.33 -9.03 8.21
N SER A 146 -0.18 -8.63 9.49
CA SER A 146 1.06 -8.03 9.99
C SER A 146 1.99 -9.07 10.63
N ASP A 147 3.29 -8.90 10.41
CA ASP A 147 4.35 -9.68 11.06
C ASP A 147 4.73 -9.04 12.41
N ASP A 148 4.60 -7.70 12.51
CA ASP A 148 4.86 -6.90 13.71
C ASP A 148 3.87 -5.74 13.78
N VAL A 149 3.52 -5.29 14.99
CA VAL A 149 2.53 -4.23 15.21
C VAL A 149 3.05 -3.17 16.18
N THR A 150 2.82 -1.93 15.81
CA THR A 150 3.01 -0.77 16.68
C THR A 150 1.67 -0.08 16.93
N VAL A 151 1.27 0.00 18.18
CA VAL A 151 0.11 0.79 18.61
C VAL A 151 0.57 2.22 18.92
N ILE A 152 -0.10 3.20 18.33
CA ILE A 152 0.13 4.62 18.62
C ILE A 152 -1.07 5.16 19.38
N ARG A 153 -0.84 5.68 20.59
CA ARG A 153 -1.85 6.25 21.46
C ARG A 153 -1.28 7.45 22.22
N ASP A 154 -2.01 8.56 22.28
CA ASP A 154 -1.64 9.77 23.03
C ASP A 154 -0.21 10.27 22.72
N GLY A 155 0.20 10.17 21.44
CA GLY A 155 1.53 10.58 20.98
C GLY A 155 2.68 9.64 21.40
N ARG A 156 2.36 8.45 21.93
CA ARG A 156 3.33 7.42 22.34
C ARG A 156 3.16 6.17 21.48
N SER A 157 4.24 5.42 21.29
CA SER A 157 4.24 4.16 20.55
C SER A 157 4.51 2.98 21.47
N PHE A 158 3.79 1.88 21.26
CA PHE A 158 3.83 0.65 22.06
C PHE A 158 3.98 -0.55 21.13
N SER A 159 4.82 -1.53 21.50
CA SER A 159 4.94 -2.79 20.77
C SER A 159 3.69 -3.64 20.97
N GLY A 160 3.06 -4.07 19.89
CA GLY A 160 1.95 -5.03 19.90
C GLY A 160 2.40 -6.48 19.95
N SER A 161 3.66 -6.76 19.56
CA SER A 161 4.19 -8.11 19.37
C SER A 161 4.96 -8.65 20.58
N GLU A 162 5.38 -7.81 21.54
CA GLU A 162 6.14 -8.23 22.72
C GLU A 162 5.26 -9.00 23.73
N GLY A 163 5.79 -10.09 24.29
CA GLY A 163 5.25 -10.75 25.49
C GLY A 163 4.06 -11.71 25.30
N GLY A 164 3.85 -12.33 24.13
CA GLY A 164 2.83 -13.40 24.06
C GLY A 164 2.14 -13.60 22.72
N GLY A 165 2.69 -13.08 21.64
CA GLY A 165 2.14 -13.20 20.30
C GLY A 165 1.08 -12.14 19.99
N LEU A 166 0.84 -11.95 18.69
CA LEU A 166 -0.09 -10.97 18.16
C LEU A 166 -1.52 -11.54 18.24
N ASN A 167 -2.41 -10.89 19.00
CA ASN A 167 -3.83 -11.23 19.07
C ASN A 167 -4.68 -9.98 19.33
N GLU A 168 -5.98 -10.08 19.03
CA GLU A 168 -6.92 -8.96 19.11
C GLU A 168 -7.11 -8.45 20.54
N GLU A 169 -7.20 -9.36 21.55
CA GLU A 169 -7.42 -9.00 22.96
C GLU A 169 -6.27 -8.12 23.47
N ARG A 170 -5.03 -8.51 23.15
CA ARG A 170 -3.85 -7.74 23.51
C ARG A 170 -3.84 -6.37 22.84
N LEU A 171 -4.09 -6.30 21.53
CA LEU A 171 -4.15 -5.02 20.81
C LEU A 171 -5.25 -4.12 21.38
N ALA A 172 -6.43 -4.68 21.67
CA ALA A 172 -7.52 -3.94 22.31
C ALA A 172 -7.12 -3.40 23.69
N SER A 173 -6.43 -4.21 24.51
CA SER A 173 -5.91 -3.78 25.82
C SER A 173 -4.90 -2.63 25.69
N LEU A 174 -3.96 -2.73 24.74
CA LEU A 174 -2.97 -1.67 24.46
C LEU A 174 -3.63 -0.36 24.05
N ILE A 175 -4.65 -0.42 23.20
CA ILE A 175 -5.42 0.74 22.75
C ILE A 175 -6.21 1.35 23.91
N ALA A 176 -6.83 0.51 24.75
CA ALA A 176 -7.63 0.95 25.90
C ALA A 176 -6.82 1.47 27.09
N GLY A 177 -5.52 1.27 27.13
CA GLY A 177 -4.64 1.74 28.21
C GLY A 177 -4.28 0.71 29.26
N GLY A 178 -4.38 -0.58 28.97
CA GLY A 178 -3.86 -1.66 29.81
C GLY A 178 -2.35 -1.56 30.08
N GLU A 179 -1.82 -2.44 30.98
CA GLU A 179 -0.38 -2.48 31.30
C GLU A 179 0.49 -2.64 30.06
N VAL A 180 1.46 -1.74 29.87
CA VAL A 180 2.22 -1.60 28.65
C VAL A 180 3.68 -1.31 28.94
N GLU A 181 4.59 -2.07 28.34
CA GLU A 181 5.98 -1.66 28.21
C GLU A 181 6.13 -0.66 27.04
N LEU A 182 6.71 0.51 27.35
CA LEU A 182 7.02 1.54 26.36
C LEU A 182 8.16 1.06 25.45
N ILE A 183 8.00 1.19 24.14
CA ILE A 183 9.12 1.05 23.21
C ILE A 183 10.07 2.24 23.45
N ASN A 184 11.17 2.00 24.16
CA ASN A 184 12.27 2.95 24.22
C ASN A 184 12.94 3.01 22.85
N ARG A 185 12.61 4.04 22.07
CA ARG A 185 13.44 4.42 20.93
C ARG A 185 14.64 5.14 21.51
N GLU A 186 15.74 4.42 21.71
CA GLU A 186 17.04 5.07 21.86
C GLU A 186 17.31 5.92 20.61
N LYS A 187 17.71 7.17 20.86
CA LYS A 187 18.02 8.18 19.82
C LYS A 187 19.29 7.83 19.07
#